data_deb4932e8b62a739cc3e003b93eea53c
#
_entry.id   deb4932e8b62a739cc3e003b93eea53c
#
_cell.length_a   1.000
_cell.length_b   1.000
_cell.length_c   1.000
_cell.angle_alpha   90.00
_cell.angle_beta   90.00
_cell.angle_gamma   90.00
#
_symmetry.space_group_name_H-M   'P 1'
#
loop_
_entity.id
_entity.type
_entity.pdbx_description
1 polymer ?
#
loop_
_entity_poly.entity_id
_entity_poly.type
_entity_poly.pdbx_seq_one_letter_code
_entity_poly.pdbx_strand_id
1 'polypeptide(L)'
;MNKLDGRRIVLTGASRGVGYETVKLFSNEGAEIIGVARDAAKLKALAAQYKGFQGIAGDITDKNLGVTLAGAVAARWGACDLLINNAAVQQWNQGFHAEPLDMLEEHFKINVLAAHWLTHALLPMLLKGREPRIINVTSGAGTFSALQDPSMPAYRLTKFALNGMSILYAGDLKGKVAVNVMDPGWLKTDLGGPNAPGEPPDGAVRMLQVATLPFTATGKFWYGDTESAF
;
A
#
# COMPACT_ATOMS: atom_id res chain seq x y z
N MET A 1 -11.63 -15.37 16.91
CA MET A 1 -10.43 -15.81 16.17
C MET A 1 -9.91 -14.59 15.43
N ASN A 2 -8.64 -14.23 15.63
CA ASN A 2 -8.07 -13.05 14.99
C ASN A 2 -7.96 -13.29 13.48
N LYS A 3 -8.38 -12.31 12.66
CA LYS A 3 -8.48 -12.45 11.19
C LYS A 3 -7.13 -12.64 10.50
N LEU A 4 -6.06 -12.14 11.11
CA LEU A 4 -4.70 -12.12 10.54
C LEU A 4 -3.69 -12.93 11.36
N ASP A 5 -4.16 -13.85 12.20
CA ASP A 5 -3.30 -14.61 13.11
C ASP A 5 -2.13 -15.30 12.39
N GLY A 6 -0.90 -14.93 12.78
CA GLY A 6 0.35 -15.41 12.19
C GLY A 6 0.56 -15.03 10.72
N ARG A 7 -0.20 -14.07 10.15
CA ARG A 7 0.06 -13.55 8.80
C ARG A 7 1.29 -12.65 8.79
N ARG A 8 2.19 -12.87 7.85
CA ARG A 8 3.48 -12.17 7.66
C ARG A 8 3.31 -11.07 6.61
N ILE A 9 3.36 -9.84 7.07
CA ILE A 9 2.94 -8.66 6.29
C ILE A 9 4.11 -7.68 6.12
N VAL A 10 4.33 -7.22 4.90
CA VAL A 10 5.17 -6.04 4.62
C VAL A 10 4.27 -4.87 4.28
N LEU A 11 4.44 -3.75 4.99
CA LEU A 11 3.63 -2.54 4.83
C LEU A 11 4.51 -1.31 4.62
N THR A 12 4.32 -0.59 3.53
CA THR A 12 4.99 0.70 3.30
C THR A 12 4.17 1.88 3.82
N GLY A 13 4.84 2.97 4.25
CA GLY A 13 4.18 4.13 4.83
C GLY A 13 3.62 3.89 6.24
N ALA A 14 4.28 3.03 7.04
CA ALA A 14 3.80 2.55 8.33
C ALA A 14 3.76 3.61 9.46
N SER A 15 4.38 4.80 9.29
CA SER A 15 4.63 5.73 10.40
C SER A 15 3.57 6.80 10.62
N ARG A 16 2.56 6.92 9.74
CA ARG A 16 1.49 7.93 9.81
C ARG A 16 0.25 7.54 9.03
N GLY A 17 -0.85 8.27 9.25
CA GLY A 17 -2.10 8.13 8.51
C GLY A 17 -2.63 6.71 8.51
N VAL A 18 -3.14 6.27 7.36
CA VAL A 18 -3.73 4.94 7.19
C VAL A 18 -2.73 3.82 7.52
N GLY A 19 -1.45 3.97 7.12
CA GLY A 19 -0.44 2.94 7.41
C GLY A 19 -0.19 2.73 8.91
N TYR A 20 -0.15 3.82 9.69
CA TYR A 20 -0.03 3.76 11.15
C TYR A 20 -1.23 3.04 11.79
N GLU A 21 -2.46 3.41 11.39
CA GLU A 21 -3.67 2.77 11.90
C GLU A 21 -3.78 1.30 11.45
N THR A 22 -3.27 0.98 10.24
CA THR A 22 -3.18 -0.40 9.77
C THR A 22 -2.24 -1.22 10.65
N VAL A 23 -1.06 -0.69 11.04
CA VAL A 23 -0.16 -1.39 11.98
C VAL A 23 -0.88 -1.71 13.28
N LYS A 24 -1.59 -0.74 13.87
CA LYS A 24 -2.35 -0.93 15.11
C LYS A 24 -3.41 -2.02 14.98
N LEU A 25 -4.28 -1.89 13.98
CA LEU A 25 -5.38 -2.81 13.77
C LEU A 25 -4.88 -4.23 13.47
N PHE A 26 -3.92 -4.36 12.54
CA PHE A 26 -3.43 -5.65 12.09
C PHE A 26 -2.62 -6.38 13.18
N SER A 27 -1.86 -5.64 13.99
CA SER A 27 -1.17 -6.22 15.15
C SER A 27 -2.17 -6.78 16.18
N ASN A 28 -3.28 -6.08 16.42
CA ASN A 28 -4.35 -6.54 17.30
C ASN A 28 -5.09 -7.75 16.71
N GLU A 29 -5.09 -7.91 15.38
CA GLU A 29 -5.63 -9.08 14.67
C GLU A 29 -4.60 -10.22 14.54
N GLY A 30 -3.47 -10.13 15.23
CA GLY A 30 -2.48 -11.21 15.34
C GLY A 30 -1.45 -11.26 14.20
N ALA A 31 -1.35 -10.22 13.37
CA ALA A 31 -0.37 -10.18 12.29
C ALA A 31 1.06 -9.94 12.81
N GLU A 32 2.03 -10.51 12.10
CA GLU A 32 3.43 -10.12 12.17
C GLU A 32 3.75 -9.15 11.04
N ILE A 33 4.33 -7.99 11.34
CA ILE A 33 4.47 -6.89 10.39
C ILE A 33 5.91 -6.41 10.30
N ILE A 34 6.45 -6.29 9.08
CA ILE A 34 7.60 -5.45 8.76
C ILE A 34 7.07 -4.16 8.17
N GLY A 35 7.18 -3.06 8.92
CA GLY A 35 6.71 -1.74 8.50
C GLY A 35 7.86 -0.88 8.00
N VAL A 36 7.66 -0.20 6.86
CA VAL A 36 8.66 0.68 6.24
C VAL A 36 8.20 2.12 6.29
N ALA A 37 9.09 3.03 6.72
CA ALA A 37 8.90 4.47 6.64
C ALA A 37 10.23 5.19 6.79
N ARG A 38 10.27 6.50 6.50
CA ARG A 38 11.48 7.33 6.68
C ARG A 38 11.74 7.68 8.14
N ASP A 39 10.69 7.78 8.96
CA ASP A 39 10.76 8.19 10.37
C ASP A 39 11.10 7.00 11.29
N ALA A 40 12.39 6.84 11.57
CA ALA A 40 12.90 5.78 12.44
C ALA A 40 12.38 5.89 13.89
N ALA A 41 12.13 7.10 14.38
CA ALA A 41 11.66 7.29 15.77
C ALA A 41 10.22 6.77 15.92
N LYS A 42 9.34 7.07 14.97
CA LYS A 42 7.96 6.54 14.97
C LYS A 42 7.93 5.03 14.79
N LEU A 43 8.78 4.47 13.92
CA LEU A 43 8.90 3.01 13.77
C LEU A 43 9.37 2.34 15.06
N LYS A 44 10.33 2.93 15.75
CA LYS A 44 10.80 2.44 17.06
C LYS A 44 9.69 2.48 18.10
N ALA A 45 8.89 3.55 18.13
CA ALA A 45 7.75 3.65 19.04
C ALA A 45 6.69 2.57 18.77
N LEU A 46 6.40 2.28 17.50
CA LEU A 46 5.50 1.18 17.13
C LEU A 46 6.06 -0.19 17.56
N ALA A 47 7.35 -0.44 17.36
CA ALA A 47 7.98 -1.69 17.77
C ALA A 47 7.97 -1.89 19.30
N ALA A 48 7.99 -0.82 20.08
CA ALA A 48 7.85 -0.88 21.53
C ALA A 48 6.42 -1.26 21.98
N GLN A 49 5.40 -0.89 21.20
CA GLN A 49 3.98 -1.15 21.50
C GLN A 49 3.50 -2.52 20.98
N TYR A 50 3.99 -2.95 19.82
CA TYR A 50 3.51 -4.15 19.14
C TYR A 50 4.64 -5.16 18.93
N LYS A 51 4.63 -6.24 19.73
CA LYS A 51 5.71 -7.27 19.71
C LYS A 51 5.89 -7.94 18.34
N GLY A 52 4.82 -8.07 17.55
CA GLY A 52 4.85 -8.61 16.18
C GLY A 52 5.38 -7.63 15.12
N PHE A 53 5.61 -6.35 15.49
CA PHE A 53 6.04 -5.32 14.56
C PHE A 53 7.58 -5.15 14.56
N GLN A 54 8.14 -5.02 13.35
CA GLN A 54 9.53 -4.61 13.11
C GLN A 54 9.53 -3.41 12.16
N GLY A 55 10.16 -2.31 12.57
CA GLY A 55 10.34 -1.13 11.72
C GLY A 55 11.64 -1.19 10.94
N ILE A 56 11.59 -0.87 9.64
CA ILE A 56 12.76 -0.65 8.79
C ILE A 56 12.70 0.77 8.26
N ALA A 57 13.65 1.61 8.70
CA ALA A 57 13.75 2.97 8.22
C ALA A 57 14.37 2.98 6.80
N GLY A 58 13.70 3.67 5.87
CA GLY A 58 14.19 3.78 4.50
C GLY A 58 13.25 4.57 3.59
N ASP A 59 13.81 5.04 2.48
CA ASP A 59 13.06 5.69 1.42
C ASP A 59 12.66 4.63 0.37
N ILE A 60 11.37 4.52 0.08
CA ILE A 60 10.85 3.54 -0.89
C ILE A 60 11.33 3.79 -2.32
N THR A 61 11.90 4.95 -2.59
CA THR A 61 12.51 5.29 -3.89
C THR A 61 13.96 4.82 -4.02
N ASP A 62 14.56 4.34 -2.93
CA ASP A 62 15.87 3.69 -2.95
C ASP A 62 15.70 2.21 -3.34
N LYS A 63 16.25 1.83 -4.50
CA LYS A 63 16.19 0.45 -5.00
C LYS A 63 16.87 -0.56 -4.06
N ASN A 64 17.85 -0.14 -3.26
CA ASN A 64 18.52 -0.99 -2.27
C ASN A 64 17.58 -1.37 -1.12
N LEU A 65 16.55 -0.56 -0.86
CA LEU A 65 15.55 -0.90 0.16
C LEU A 65 14.85 -2.23 -0.15
N GLY A 66 14.57 -2.52 -1.43
CA GLY A 66 13.98 -3.80 -1.84
C GLY A 66 14.86 -5.00 -1.43
N VAL A 67 16.18 -4.89 -1.61
CA VAL A 67 17.14 -5.93 -1.19
C VAL A 67 17.15 -6.07 0.34
N THR A 68 17.18 -4.94 1.06
CA THR A 68 17.13 -4.91 2.52
C THR A 68 15.85 -5.58 3.05
N LEU A 69 14.71 -5.27 2.47
CA LEU A 69 13.42 -5.85 2.86
C LEU A 69 13.35 -7.35 2.57
N ALA A 70 13.79 -7.77 1.38
CA ALA A 70 13.83 -9.18 1.02
C ALA A 70 14.73 -9.98 1.98
N GLY A 71 15.88 -9.42 2.36
CA GLY A 71 16.77 -9.99 3.37
C GLY A 71 16.11 -10.09 4.75
N ALA A 72 15.44 -9.04 5.20
CA ALA A 72 14.75 -9.02 6.49
C ALA A 72 13.58 -10.04 6.54
N VAL A 73 12.78 -10.12 5.48
CA VAL A 73 11.70 -11.10 5.33
C VAL A 73 12.25 -12.53 5.32
N ALA A 74 13.33 -12.76 4.57
CA ALA A 74 13.97 -14.08 4.51
C ALA A 74 14.52 -14.52 5.88
N ALA A 75 15.20 -13.62 6.59
CA ALA A 75 15.78 -13.89 7.90
C ALA A 75 14.73 -14.12 9.00
N ARG A 76 13.62 -13.35 8.96
CA ARG A 76 12.59 -13.41 9.99
C ARG A 76 11.56 -14.53 9.76
N TRP A 77 11.13 -14.72 8.51
CA TRP A 77 9.98 -15.57 8.20
C TRP A 77 10.22 -16.58 7.07
N GLY A 78 11.17 -16.31 6.16
CA GLY A 78 11.40 -17.11 4.97
C GLY A 78 10.31 -16.99 3.88
N ALA A 79 9.19 -16.32 4.17
CA ALA A 79 8.06 -16.12 3.26
C ALA A 79 7.27 -14.86 3.65
N CYS A 80 6.44 -14.35 2.72
CA CYS A 80 5.56 -13.19 2.92
C CYS A 80 4.14 -13.56 2.50
N ASP A 81 3.13 -13.25 3.31
CA ASP A 81 1.73 -13.55 3.01
C ASP A 81 0.99 -12.34 2.44
N LEU A 82 1.45 -11.11 2.74
CA LEU A 82 0.82 -9.90 2.25
C LEU A 82 1.84 -8.76 2.09
N LEU A 83 1.88 -8.18 0.90
CA LEU A 83 2.56 -6.91 0.62
C LEU A 83 1.51 -5.82 0.47
N ILE A 84 1.64 -4.74 1.25
CA ILE A 84 0.79 -3.55 1.15
C ILE A 84 1.63 -2.36 0.71
N ASN A 85 1.48 -1.95 -0.54
CA ASN A 85 2.05 -0.73 -1.08
C ASN A 85 1.12 0.44 -0.75
N ASN A 86 1.31 1.04 0.44
CA ASN A 86 0.48 2.12 0.95
C ASN A 86 1.17 3.49 0.89
N ALA A 87 2.50 3.53 0.91
CA ALA A 87 3.22 4.81 0.84
C ALA A 87 2.91 5.56 -0.46
N ALA A 88 2.57 6.84 -0.35
CA ALA A 88 2.25 7.69 -1.46
C ALA A 88 2.52 9.17 -1.13
N VAL A 89 2.60 9.97 -2.18
CA VAL A 89 2.61 11.43 -2.11
C VAL A 89 1.47 12.00 -2.95
N GLN A 90 1.01 13.18 -2.54
CA GLN A 90 0.08 14.02 -3.27
C GLN A 90 0.49 15.47 -3.05
N GLN A 91 0.47 16.25 -4.10
CA GLN A 91 0.56 17.70 -4.03
C GLN A 91 -0.65 18.31 -4.76
N TRP A 92 -1.22 19.34 -4.15
CA TRP A 92 -2.34 20.06 -4.75
C TRP A 92 -1.82 21.00 -5.81
N ASN A 93 -2.21 20.77 -7.05
CA ASN A 93 -1.99 21.67 -8.17
C ASN A 93 -3.25 21.73 -9.04
N GLN A 94 -3.43 22.83 -9.75
CA GLN A 94 -4.59 23.03 -10.62
C GLN A 94 -4.13 23.05 -12.08
N GLY A 95 -4.63 22.09 -12.84
CA GLY A 95 -4.43 22.01 -14.28
C GLY A 95 -3.13 21.33 -14.70
N PHE A 96 -3.27 20.31 -15.54
CA PHE A 96 -2.15 19.48 -16.00
C PHE A 96 -1.14 20.25 -16.86
N HIS A 97 -1.59 21.27 -17.60
CA HIS A 97 -0.70 22.12 -18.42
C HIS A 97 0.31 22.93 -17.59
N ALA A 98 0.03 23.13 -16.29
CA ALA A 98 0.89 23.88 -15.37
C ALA A 98 1.65 22.95 -14.41
N GLU A 99 1.51 21.62 -14.57
CA GLU A 99 2.19 20.64 -13.72
C GLU A 99 3.70 20.66 -13.97
N PRO A 100 4.55 20.91 -12.96
CA PRO A 100 5.99 20.83 -13.12
C PRO A 100 6.42 19.40 -13.48
N LEU A 101 7.38 19.26 -14.41
CA LEU A 101 7.87 17.96 -14.86
C LEU A 101 8.50 17.15 -13.72
N ASP A 102 9.27 17.79 -12.85
CA ASP A 102 9.90 17.18 -11.69
C ASP A 102 8.87 16.65 -10.69
N MET A 103 7.75 17.36 -10.52
CA MET A 103 6.63 16.89 -9.68
C MET A 103 5.99 15.62 -10.26
N LEU A 104 5.76 15.59 -11.56
CA LEU A 104 5.22 14.41 -12.23
C LEU A 104 6.16 13.21 -12.09
N GLU A 105 7.46 13.42 -12.33
CA GLU A 105 8.48 12.39 -12.18
C GLU A 105 8.55 11.86 -10.73
N GLU A 106 8.55 12.75 -9.73
CA GLU A 106 8.56 12.39 -8.33
C GLU A 106 7.34 11.55 -7.95
N HIS A 107 6.14 11.97 -8.39
CA HIS A 107 4.92 11.22 -8.13
C HIS A 107 4.95 9.83 -8.77
N PHE A 108 5.42 9.69 -10.02
CA PHE A 108 5.59 8.38 -10.64
C PHE A 108 6.61 7.53 -9.90
N LYS A 109 7.74 8.10 -9.49
CA LYS A 109 8.77 7.38 -8.76
C LYS A 109 8.25 6.81 -7.44
N ILE A 110 7.48 7.59 -6.68
CA ILE A 110 6.97 7.21 -5.36
C ILE A 110 5.71 6.33 -5.49
N ASN A 111 4.71 6.78 -6.24
CA ASN A 111 3.38 6.16 -6.23
C ASN A 111 3.29 4.90 -7.11
N VAL A 112 4.18 4.75 -8.10
CA VAL A 112 4.12 3.66 -9.09
C VAL A 112 5.39 2.80 -9.07
N LEU A 113 6.55 3.42 -9.37
CA LEU A 113 7.78 2.66 -9.54
C LEU A 113 8.26 2.01 -8.25
N ALA A 114 8.12 2.68 -7.11
CA ALA A 114 8.47 2.10 -5.82
C ALA A 114 7.64 0.85 -5.51
N ALA A 115 6.32 0.87 -5.77
CA ALA A 115 5.45 -0.29 -5.61
C ALA A 115 5.88 -1.45 -6.54
N HIS A 116 6.27 -1.14 -7.79
CA HIS A 116 6.81 -2.13 -8.72
C HIS A 116 8.11 -2.75 -8.23
N TRP A 117 9.09 -1.94 -7.83
CA TRP A 117 10.39 -2.42 -7.35
C TRP A 117 10.27 -3.28 -6.09
N LEU A 118 9.44 -2.87 -5.14
CA LEU A 118 9.21 -3.64 -3.91
C LEU A 118 8.47 -4.94 -4.19
N THR A 119 7.47 -4.92 -5.08
CA THR A 119 6.79 -6.14 -5.53
C THR A 119 7.78 -7.11 -6.15
N HIS A 120 8.62 -6.63 -7.07
CA HIS A 120 9.64 -7.47 -7.73
C HIS A 120 10.65 -8.05 -6.73
N ALA A 121 11.15 -7.25 -5.80
CA ALA A 121 12.11 -7.70 -4.78
C ALA A 121 11.52 -8.74 -3.82
N LEU A 122 10.24 -8.60 -3.45
CA LEU A 122 9.56 -9.48 -2.50
C LEU A 122 8.83 -10.65 -3.15
N LEU A 123 8.69 -10.69 -4.47
CA LEU A 123 7.99 -11.76 -5.19
C LEU A 123 8.49 -13.18 -4.84
N PRO A 124 9.81 -13.46 -4.73
CA PRO A 124 10.26 -14.78 -4.31
C PRO A 124 9.78 -15.20 -2.92
N MET A 125 9.55 -14.24 -2.01
CA MET A 125 9.03 -14.50 -0.67
C MET A 125 7.50 -14.63 -0.69
N LEU A 126 6.81 -13.83 -1.50
CA LEU A 126 5.37 -13.93 -1.73
C LEU A 126 4.99 -15.30 -2.28
N LEU A 127 5.72 -15.80 -3.27
CA LEU A 127 5.46 -17.14 -3.86
C LEU A 127 5.60 -18.30 -2.86
N LYS A 128 6.22 -18.07 -1.71
CA LYS A 128 6.31 -19.02 -0.59
C LYS A 128 5.26 -18.77 0.50
N GLY A 129 4.47 -17.72 0.35
CA GLY A 129 3.48 -17.30 1.33
C GLY A 129 2.24 -18.20 1.36
N ARG A 130 1.47 -18.06 2.44
CA ARG A 130 0.16 -18.70 2.62
C ARG A 130 -0.90 -17.81 1.99
N GLU A 131 -1.53 -18.25 0.89
CA GLU A 131 -2.48 -17.44 0.11
C GLU A 131 -1.96 -16.01 -0.12
N PRO A 132 -0.81 -15.87 -0.81
CA PRO A 132 -0.10 -14.59 -0.84
C PRO A 132 -0.87 -13.53 -1.59
N ARG A 133 -0.78 -12.28 -1.12
CA ARG A 133 -1.52 -11.14 -1.65
C ARG A 133 -0.64 -9.92 -1.85
N ILE A 134 -1.02 -9.10 -2.80
CA ILE A 134 -0.53 -7.73 -2.96
C ILE A 134 -1.74 -6.80 -2.93
N ILE A 135 -1.68 -5.79 -2.08
CA ILE A 135 -2.66 -4.69 -2.06
C ILE A 135 -1.92 -3.40 -2.41
N ASN A 136 -2.28 -2.82 -3.52
CA ASN A 136 -1.81 -1.49 -3.90
C ASN A 136 -2.86 -0.45 -3.49
N VAL A 137 -2.48 0.47 -2.59
CA VAL A 137 -3.39 1.53 -2.13
C VAL A 137 -3.48 2.60 -3.20
N THR A 138 -4.62 2.64 -3.84
CA THR A 138 -4.96 3.60 -4.89
C THR A 138 -5.90 4.70 -4.36
N SER A 139 -6.81 5.18 -5.16
CA SER A 139 -7.83 6.17 -4.85
C SER A 139 -8.91 6.15 -5.93
N GLY A 140 -10.14 6.52 -5.59
CA GLY A 140 -11.16 6.86 -6.57
C GLY A 140 -10.72 7.95 -7.55
N ALA A 141 -9.78 8.81 -7.16
CA ALA A 141 -9.15 9.79 -8.03
C ALA A 141 -8.36 9.16 -9.20
N GLY A 142 -7.99 7.88 -9.10
CA GLY A 142 -7.29 7.12 -10.14
C GLY A 142 -8.20 6.31 -11.06
N THR A 143 -9.51 6.48 -11.02
CA THR A 143 -10.42 5.86 -12.00
C THR A 143 -10.39 6.62 -13.32
N PHE A 144 -10.73 5.95 -14.43
CA PHE A 144 -10.73 6.59 -15.75
C PHE A 144 -11.67 7.80 -15.79
N SER A 145 -12.85 7.69 -15.19
CA SER A 145 -13.82 8.77 -15.11
C SER A 145 -13.31 9.97 -14.29
N ALA A 146 -12.53 9.72 -13.24
CA ALA A 146 -11.97 10.78 -12.40
C ALA A 146 -10.86 11.58 -13.09
N LEU A 147 -10.24 11.07 -14.16
CA LEU A 147 -9.23 11.83 -14.94
C LEU A 147 -9.82 13.04 -15.67
N GLN A 148 -11.13 13.17 -15.77
CA GLN A 148 -11.78 14.35 -16.32
C GLN A 148 -11.65 15.59 -15.41
N ASP A 149 -11.41 15.41 -14.12
CA ASP A 149 -11.11 16.50 -13.19
C ASP A 149 -9.62 16.87 -13.29
N PRO A 150 -9.27 18.11 -13.72
CA PRO A 150 -7.88 18.51 -13.93
C PRO A 150 -7.10 18.80 -12.66
N SER A 151 -7.74 18.75 -11.49
CA SER A 151 -7.04 18.95 -10.21
C SER A 151 -6.15 17.76 -9.84
N MET A 152 -5.05 18.02 -9.16
CA MET A 152 -4.09 16.99 -8.70
C MET A 152 -3.60 16.03 -9.83
N PRO A 153 -3.18 16.55 -10.98
CA PRO A 153 -3.00 15.74 -12.19
C PRO A 153 -1.94 14.65 -12.02
N ALA A 154 -0.79 14.93 -11.41
CA ALA A 154 0.25 13.94 -11.15
C ALA A 154 -0.26 12.82 -10.23
N TYR A 155 -1.01 13.16 -9.18
CA TYR A 155 -1.58 12.17 -8.27
C TYR A 155 -2.59 11.26 -9.00
N ARG A 156 -3.57 11.85 -9.70
CA ARG A 156 -4.59 11.10 -10.45
C ARG A 156 -3.96 10.16 -11.47
N LEU A 157 -3.03 10.69 -12.27
CA LEU A 157 -2.36 9.92 -13.31
C LEU A 157 -1.54 8.76 -12.72
N THR A 158 -0.85 8.98 -11.59
CA THR A 158 -0.10 7.91 -10.95
C THR A 158 -1.00 6.86 -10.29
N LYS A 159 -2.14 7.24 -9.73
CA LYS A 159 -3.11 6.27 -9.19
C LYS A 159 -3.79 5.47 -10.30
N PHE A 160 -4.08 6.10 -11.44
CA PHE A 160 -4.54 5.39 -12.64
C PHE A 160 -3.48 4.40 -13.18
N ALA A 161 -2.22 4.84 -13.28
CA ALA A 161 -1.12 3.96 -13.68
C ALA A 161 -0.91 2.78 -12.70
N LEU A 162 -1.05 3.03 -11.40
CA LEU A 162 -0.98 1.99 -10.36
C LEU A 162 -2.13 0.95 -10.50
N ASN A 163 -3.33 1.40 -10.88
CA ASN A 163 -4.46 0.52 -11.19
C ASN A 163 -4.11 -0.40 -12.37
N GLY A 164 -3.65 0.18 -13.49
CA GLY A 164 -3.23 -0.59 -14.67
C GLY A 164 -2.11 -1.59 -14.37
N MET A 165 -1.08 -1.16 -13.64
CA MET A 165 0.00 -2.04 -13.20
C MET A 165 -0.51 -3.21 -12.35
N SER A 166 -1.49 -2.96 -11.49
CA SER A 166 -2.07 -4.00 -10.62
C SER A 166 -2.85 -5.05 -11.41
N ILE A 167 -3.58 -4.63 -12.46
CA ILE A 167 -4.27 -5.54 -13.38
C ILE A 167 -3.28 -6.45 -14.11
N LEU A 168 -2.17 -5.87 -14.60
CA LEU A 168 -1.10 -6.64 -15.25
C LEU A 168 -0.50 -7.69 -14.31
N TYR A 169 -0.18 -7.31 -13.07
CA TYR A 169 0.29 -8.26 -12.06
C TYR A 169 -0.75 -9.34 -11.73
N ALA A 170 -2.03 -8.98 -11.63
CA ALA A 170 -3.09 -9.94 -11.35
C ALA A 170 -3.21 -11.00 -12.46
N GLY A 171 -3.02 -10.60 -13.72
CA GLY A 171 -2.98 -11.52 -14.86
C GLY A 171 -1.76 -12.43 -14.86
N ASP A 172 -0.57 -11.85 -14.68
CA ASP A 172 0.71 -12.58 -14.68
C ASP A 172 0.85 -13.56 -13.51
N LEU A 173 0.35 -13.18 -12.34
CA LEU A 173 0.44 -13.97 -11.11
C LEU A 173 -0.84 -14.78 -10.81
N LYS A 174 -1.73 -14.94 -11.79
CA LYS A 174 -3.01 -15.66 -11.60
C LYS A 174 -2.80 -17.04 -10.99
N GLY A 175 -3.55 -17.30 -9.91
CA GLY A 175 -3.49 -18.57 -9.16
C GLY A 175 -2.25 -18.73 -8.25
N LYS A 176 -1.30 -17.78 -8.28
CA LYS A 176 -0.09 -17.79 -7.44
C LYS A 176 -0.11 -16.70 -6.38
N VAL A 177 -0.49 -15.49 -6.75
CA VAL A 177 -0.60 -14.32 -5.85
C VAL A 177 -1.87 -13.56 -6.22
N ALA A 178 -2.73 -13.26 -5.24
CA ALA A 178 -3.88 -12.39 -5.47
C ALA A 178 -3.43 -10.93 -5.44
N VAL A 179 -3.73 -10.17 -6.50
CA VAL A 179 -3.33 -8.76 -6.61
C VAL A 179 -4.58 -7.90 -6.74
N ASN A 180 -4.76 -6.97 -5.82
CA ASN A 180 -5.90 -6.06 -5.81
C ASN A 180 -5.45 -4.63 -5.56
N VAL A 181 -6.30 -3.68 -5.93
CA VAL A 181 -6.18 -2.29 -5.53
C VAL A 181 -7.30 -1.93 -4.56
N MET A 182 -7.03 -0.96 -3.70
CA MET A 182 -8.05 -0.45 -2.79
C MET A 182 -8.00 1.07 -2.67
N ASP A 183 -9.16 1.68 -2.54
CA ASP A 183 -9.33 3.06 -2.10
C ASP A 183 -9.58 3.10 -0.60
N PRO A 184 -8.71 3.74 0.20
CA PRO A 184 -8.96 3.92 1.62
C PRO A 184 -10.07 4.93 1.92
N GLY A 185 -10.51 5.71 0.93
CA GLY A 185 -11.40 6.85 1.05
C GLY A 185 -10.65 8.17 1.26
N TRP A 186 -11.39 9.27 1.24
CA TRP A 186 -10.85 10.60 1.57
C TRP A 186 -10.85 10.79 3.08
N LEU A 187 -9.65 10.78 3.67
CA LEU A 187 -9.41 10.67 5.11
C LEU A 187 -8.55 11.83 5.63
N LYS A 188 -8.76 12.25 6.88
CA LYS A 188 -8.00 13.29 7.57
C LYS A 188 -6.57 12.83 7.86
N THR A 189 -5.73 12.89 6.86
CA THR A 189 -4.31 12.60 6.90
C THR A 189 -3.53 13.79 6.34
N ASP A 190 -2.20 13.77 6.44
CA ASP A 190 -1.37 14.81 5.79
C ASP A 190 -1.63 14.87 4.27
N LEU A 191 -2.05 13.77 3.67
CA LEU A 191 -2.36 13.66 2.26
C LEU A 191 -3.77 14.14 1.94
N GLY A 192 -4.76 13.78 2.74
CA GLY A 192 -6.17 14.12 2.48
C GLY A 192 -6.60 15.48 3.03
N GLY A 193 -5.81 16.07 3.94
CA GLY A 193 -6.09 17.36 4.55
C GLY A 193 -7.16 17.33 5.64
N PRO A 194 -7.35 18.46 6.35
CA PRO A 194 -8.24 18.52 7.51
C PRO A 194 -9.74 18.49 7.16
N ASN A 195 -10.08 18.80 5.90
CA ASN A 195 -11.47 18.85 5.43
C ASN A 195 -11.99 17.50 4.95
N ALA A 196 -11.20 16.44 5.02
CA ALA A 196 -11.65 15.11 4.64
C ALA A 196 -12.79 14.63 5.55
N PRO A 197 -13.79 13.90 5.02
CA PRO A 197 -14.95 13.46 5.80
C PRO A 197 -14.67 12.27 6.72
N GLY A 198 -13.67 11.43 6.37
CA GLY A 198 -13.36 10.21 7.11
C GLY A 198 -12.11 10.35 7.98
N GLU A 199 -11.95 9.42 8.92
CA GLU A 199 -10.81 9.36 9.83
C GLU A 199 -9.82 8.27 9.40
N PRO A 200 -8.51 8.38 9.72
CA PRO A 200 -7.51 7.38 9.31
C PRO A 200 -7.83 5.93 9.71
N PRO A 201 -8.44 5.63 10.88
CA PRO A 201 -8.86 4.28 11.23
C PRO A 201 -9.86 3.65 10.24
N ASP A 202 -10.71 4.46 9.57
CA ASP A 202 -11.66 3.94 8.58
C ASP A 202 -10.93 3.29 7.40
N GLY A 203 -9.80 3.89 6.99
CA GLY A 203 -8.94 3.33 5.95
C GLY A 203 -8.29 2.01 6.37
N ALA A 204 -7.89 1.87 7.64
CA ALA A 204 -7.34 0.64 8.16
C ALA A 204 -8.39 -0.49 8.22
N VAL A 205 -9.63 -0.16 8.56
CA VAL A 205 -10.75 -1.13 8.54
C VAL A 205 -11.00 -1.62 7.11
N ARG A 206 -11.04 -0.72 6.12
CA ARG A 206 -11.17 -1.10 4.71
C ARG A 206 -10.00 -1.94 4.23
N MET A 207 -8.77 -1.62 4.67
CA MET A 207 -7.59 -2.43 4.39
C MET A 207 -7.73 -3.85 4.93
N LEU A 208 -8.26 -4.02 6.17
CA LEU A 208 -8.51 -5.32 6.75
C LEU A 208 -9.54 -6.11 5.95
N GLN A 209 -10.61 -5.48 5.50
CA GLN A 209 -11.62 -6.10 4.65
C GLN A 209 -10.98 -6.66 3.37
N VAL A 210 -10.19 -5.85 2.65
CA VAL A 210 -9.52 -6.30 1.42
C VAL A 210 -8.46 -7.38 1.71
N ALA A 211 -7.72 -7.26 2.80
CA ALA A 211 -6.71 -8.24 3.20
C ALA A 211 -7.30 -9.63 3.52
N THR A 212 -8.59 -9.69 3.88
CA THR A 212 -9.29 -10.91 4.28
C THR A 212 -10.29 -11.43 3.24
N LEU A 213 -10.34 -10.85 2.05
CA LEU A 213 -11.16 -11.35 0.94
C LEU A 213 -10.80 -12.82 0.59
N PRO A 214 -11.66 -13.58 -0.09
CA PRO A 214 -11.29 -14.88 -0.63
C PRO A 214 -10.04 -14.78 -1.52
N PHE A 215 -9.16 -15.79 -1.50
CA PHE A 215 -7.92 -15.80 -2.30
C PHE A 215 -8.19 -15.69 -3.80
N THR A 216 -9.36 -16.13 -4.24
CA THR A 216 -9.82 -16.03 -5.63
C THR A 216 -10.15 -14.59 -6.08
N ALA A 217 -10.32 -13.65 -5.13
CA ALA A 217 -10.52 -12.24 -5.45
C ALA A 217 -9.19 -11.62 -5.90
N THR A 218 -9.03 -11.40 -7.19
CA THR A 218 -7.82 -10.83 -7.80
C THR A 218 -8.16 -9.99 -9.02
N GLY A 219 -7.36 -8.96 -9.31
CA GLY A 219 -7.56 -8.05 -10.45
C GLY A 219 -8.75 -7.10 -10.25
N LYS A 220 -9.07 -6.77 -9.00
CA LYS A 220 -10.25 -5.98 -8.65
C LYS A 220 -9.87 -4.69 -7.94
N PHE A 221 -10.79 -3.72 -8.03
CA PHE A 221 -10.76 -2.47 -7.29
C PHE A 221 -11.78 -2.51 -6.16
N TRP A 222 -11.35 -2.17 -4.94
CA TRP A 222 -12.15 -2.31 -3.74
C TRP A 222 -12.26 -1.00 -2.96
N TYR A 223 -13.47 -0.73 -2.48
CA TYR A 223 -13.74 0.24 -1.43
C TYR A 223 -14.28 -0.53 -0.21
N GLY A 224 -13.37 -0.88 0.71
CA GLY A 224 -13.69 -1.85 1.75
C GLY A 224 -13.96 -3.25 1.16
N ASP A 225 -15.12 -3.82 1.42
CA ASP A 225 -15.59 -5.10 0.88
C ASP A 225 -16.45 -4.95 -0.38
N THR A 226 -16.63 -3.71 -0.86
CA THR A 226 -17.43 -3.42 -2.06
C THR A 226 -16.52 -3.31 -3.28
N GLU A 227 -16.78 -4.11 -4.31
CA GLU A 227 -16.09 -4.01 -5.59
C GLU A 227 -16.53 -2.73 -6.33
N SER A 228 -15.54 -1.97 -6.81
CA SER A 228 -15.71 -0.73 -7.57
C SER A 228 -15.19 -0.89 -8.99
N ALA A 229 -15.60 -0.01 -9.90
CA ALA A 229 -15.02 0.08 -11.24
C ALA A 229 -13.64 0.79 -11.20
N PHE A 230 -12.76 0.43 -12.15
CA PHE A 230 -11.47 1.08 -12.38
C PHE A 230 -11.62 2.47 -13.02
#